data_64395810464faf3e61b8b686d77bf262
#
_entry.id   64395810464faf3e61b8b686d77bf262
#
_cell.length_a   1.000
_cell.length_b   1.000
_cell.length_c   1.000
_cell.angle_alpha   90.00
_cell.angle_beta   90.00
_cell.angle_gamma   90.00
#
_symmetry.space_group_name_H-M   'P 1'
#
loop_
_entity.id
_entity.type
_entity.pdbx_description
1 polymer ?
#
loop_
_entity_poly.entity_id
_entity_poly.type
_entity_poly.pdbx_seq_one_letter_code
_entity_poly.pdbx_strand_id
1 'polypeptide(L)'
;FAPEPRDLVIADVAIDEWAAIEPGVVEHMNADHAGAVDRYAAAAGSDGTGWRLAGIDPEGLDLVRGDEFTRLWFDPPLASVADIRPRLVALGKGSPAS
;
A
#
# COMPACT_ATOMS: atom_id res chain seq x y z
N PHE A 1 19.14 -28.74 7.46
CA PHE A 1 19.18 -28.07 7.96
C PHE A 1 18.28 -27.29 7.82
N ALA A 2 18.02 -27.26 8.22
CA ALA A 2 17.16 -26.62 8.46
C ALA A 2 17.24 -25.35 8.00
N PRO A 3 16.39 -24.90 7.62
CA PRO A 3 16.38 -23.72 7.29
C PRO A 3 16.52 -23.14 8.25
N GLU A 4 17.03 -22.57 8.21
CA GLU A 4 17.38 -21.94 9.05
C GLU A 4 16.43 -21.33 9.77
N PRO A 5 16.33 -21.47 11.01
CA PRO A 5 15.45 -20.75 11.88
C PRO A 5 15.62 -19.27 11.75
N ARG A 6 16.77 -18.82 11.39
CA ARG A 6 16.92 -17.40 11.33
C ARG A 6 16.24 -16.80 10.11
N ASP A 7 16.00 -17.58 9.08
CA ASP A 7 15.23 -17.07 7.96
C ASP A 7 13.78 -16.85 8.36
N LEU A 8 13.27 -17.73 9.21
CA LEU A 8 11.93 -17.54 9.71
C LEU A 8 11.85 -16.33 10.62
N VAL A 9 12.88 -16.13 11.42
CA VAL A 9 12.89 -14.99 12.32
C VAL A 9 12.92 -13.69 11.53
N ILE A 10 13.69 -13.64 10.46
CA ILE A 10 13.75 -12.45 9.63
C ILE A 10 12.40 -12.19 8.98
N ALA A 11 11.74 -13.25 8.52
CA ALA A 11 10.43 -13.09 7.92
C ALA A 11 9.42 -12.59 8.94
N ASP A 12 9.48 -13.11 10.16
CA ASP A 12 8.57 -12.68 11.19
C ASP A 12 8.79 -11.21 11.55
N VAL A 13 10.05 -10.79 11.62
CA VAL A 13 10.34 -9.39 11.90
C VAL A 13 9.81 -8.50 10.79
N ALA A 14 9.94 -8.91 9.55
CA ALA A 14 9.43 -8.13 8.44
C ALA A 14 7.91 -8.03 8.50
N ILE A 15 7.23 -9.13 8.83
CA ILE A 15 5.79 -9.11 8.96
C ILE A 15 5.37 -8.21 10.10
N ASP A 16 6.09 -8.28 11.22
CA ASP A 16 5.78 -7.43 12.37
C ASP A 16 5.99 -5.95 12.02
N GLU A 17 7.03 -5.66 11.24
CA GLU A 17 7.30 -4.29 10.83
C GLU A 17 6.13 -3.75 9.99
N TRP A 18 5.65 -4.54 9.05
CA TRP A 18 4.54 -4.11 8.22
C TRP A 18 3.28 -3.95 9.06
N ALA A 19 3.01 -4.89 9.95
CA ALA A 19 1.83 -4.80 10.81
C ALA A 19 1.90 -3.58 11.71
N ALA A 20 3.08 -3.23 12.18
CA ALA A 20 3.25 -2.09 13.07
C ALA A 20 3.07 -0.77 12.36
N ILE A 21 3.46 -0.69 11.08
CA ILE A 21 3.45 0.58 10.38
C ILE A 21 2.17 0.81 9.59
N GLU A 22 1.47 -0.25 9.24
CA GLU A 22 0.30 -0.16 8.37
C GLU A 22 -0.78 0.78 8.90
N PRO A 23 -1.19 0.72 10.18
CA PRO A 23 -2.27 1.61 10.62
C PRO A 23 -1.91 3.08 10.50
N GLY A 24 -0.66 3.43 10.76
CA GLY A 24 -0.22 4.81 10.65
C GLY A 24 -0.22 5.29 9.21
N VAL A 25 0.22 4.45 8.29
CA VAL A 25 0.22 4.80 6.87
C VAL A 25 -1.22 4.98 6.40
N VAL A 26 -2.11 4.05 6.76
CA VAL A 26 -3.50 4.12 6.34
C VAL A 26 -4.14 5.40 6.88
N GLU A 27 -3.93 5.69 8.14
CA GLU A 27 -4.54 6.87 8.75
C GLU A 27 -4.01 8.15 8.11
N HIS A 28 -2.71 8.25 7.93
CA HIS A 28 -2.09 9.43 7.36
C HIS A 28 -2.57 9.68 5.93
N MET A 29 -2.61 8.63 5.12
CA MET A 29 -3.01 8.78 3.73
C MET A 29 -4.46 9.21 3.63
N ASN A 30 -5.34 8.65 4.45
CA ASN A 30 -6.73 9.01 4.41
C ASN A 30 -6.98 10.43 4.94
N ALA A 31 -6.21 10.86 5.91
CA ALA A 31 -6.40 12.19 6.50
C ALA A 31 -5.81 13.30 5.64
N ASP A 32 -4.61 13.06 5.11
CA ASP A 32 -3.86 14.15 4.48
C ASP A 32 -3.69 14.00 2.97
N HIS A 33 -3.96 12.84 2.43
CA HIS A 33 -3.69 12.58 1.02
C HIS A 33 -4.85 11.88 0.31
N ALA A 34 -6.08 12.30 0.64
CA ALA A 34 -7.26 11.66 0.07
C ALA A 34 -7.28 11.74 -1.46
N GLY A 35 -6.77 12.82 -2.03
CA GLY A 35 -6.70 12.92 -3.49
C GLY A 35 -5.78 11.89 -4.10
N ALA A 36 -4.67 11.59 -3.41
CA ALA A 36 -3.76 10.56 -3.90
C ALA A 36 -4.43 9.19 -3.81
N VAL A 37 -5.22 8.95 -2.76
CA VAL A 37 -5.93 7.68 -2.62
C VAL A 37 -6.90 7.47 -3.78
N ASP A 38 -7.59 8.53 -4.21
CA ASP A 38 -8.46 8.43 -5.37
C ASP A 38 -7.66 8.10 -6.63
N ARG A 39 -6.46 8.63 -6.76
CA ARG A 39 -5.61 8.32 -7.91
C ARG A 39 -5.14 6.88 -7.89
N TYR A 40 -4.91 6.32 -6.70
CA TYR A 40 -4.55 4.92 -6.59
C TYR A 40 -5.71 4.04 -7.06
N ALA A 41 -6.93 4.40 -6.69
CA ALA A 41 -8.09 3.65 -7.13
C ALA A 41 -8.24 3.73 -8.65
N ALA A 42 -8.00 4.90 -9.22
CA ALA A 42 -8.06 5.05 -10.67
C ALA A 42 -7.00 4.19 -11.36
N ALA A 43 -5.81 4.11 -10.78
CA ALA A 43 -4.76 3.26 -11.33
C ALA A 43 -5.14 1.78 -11.27
N ALA A 44 -5.98 1.43 -10.31
CA ALA A 44 -6.47 0.06 -10.19
C ALA A 44 -7.70 -0.21 -11.06
N GLY A 45 -8.14 0.80 -11.81
CA GLY A 45 -9.26 0.64 -12.72
C GLY A 45 -10.59 1.13 -12.17
N SER A 46 -10.59 1.81 -11.04
CA SER A 46 -11.82 2.25 -10.38
C SER A 46 -11.84 3.77 -10.29
N ASP A 47 -12.70 4.39 -11.04
CA ASP A 47 -12.76 5.85 -11.12
C ASP A 47 -13.50 6.47 -9.96
N GLY A 48 -13.47 7.79 -9.91
CA GLY A 48 -14.27 8.54 -8.98
C GLY A 48 -13.52 8.93 -7.73
N THR A 49 -14.23 9.57 -6.82
CA THR A 49 -13.65 10.07 -5.58
C THR A 49 -14.29 9.40 -4.39
N GLY A 50 -13.76 9.69 -3.22
CA GLY A 50 -14.29 9.11 -1.99
C GLY A 50 -13.67 7.80 -1.60
N TRP A 51 -12.61 7.37 -2.28
CA TRP A 51 -11.92 6.15 -1.94
C TRP A 51 -11.09 6.34 -0.67
N ARG A 52 -10.98 5.27 0.09
CA ARG A 52 -10.16 5.27 1.30
C ARG A 52 -9.19 4.11 1.23
N LEU A 53 -8.00 4.34 1.74
CA LEU A 53 -7.04 3.26 1.87
C LEU A 53 -7.47 2.39 3.04
N ALA A 54 -7.61 1.09 2.82
CA ALA A 54 -8.02 0.15 3.84
C ALA A 54 -6.84 -0.67 4.35
N GLY A 55 -5.82 -0.83 3.56
CA GLY A 55 -4.66 -1.60 3.97
C GLY A 55 -3.53 -1.49 2.98
N ILE A 56 -2.34 -1.84 3.42
CA ILE A 56 -1.16 -1.86 2.57
C ILE A 56 -0.31 -3.05 2.99
N ASP A 57 0.21 -3.77 2.02
CA ASP A 57 1.16 -4.84 2.27
C ASP A 57 2.22 -4.79 1.18
N PRO A 58 3.23 -5.68 1.23
CA PRO A 58 4.30 -5.58 0.23
C PRO A 58 3.84 -5.74 -1.20
N GLU A 59 2.67 -6.32 -1.42
CA GLU A 59 2.22 -6.60 -2.76
C GLU A 59 1.21 -5.61 -3.29
N GLY A 60 0.61 -4.78 -2.46
CA GLY A 60 -0.36 -3.84 -2.97
C GLY A 60 -1.10 -3.05 -1.91
N LEU A 61 -2.09 -2.32 -2.40
CA LEU A 61 -2.97 -1.48 -1.58
C LEU A 61 -4.39 -1.97 -1.70
N ASP A 62 -5.11 -2.00 -0.59
CA ASP A 62 -6.53 -2.29 -0.58
C ASP A 62 -7.28 -0.98 -0.44
N LEU A 63 -8.27 -0.76 -1.29
CA LEU A 63 -9.02 0.49 -1.34
C LEU A 63 -10.50 0.18 -1.27
N VAL A 64 -11.24 1.01 -0.53
CA VAL A 64 -12.68 0.82 -0.36
C VAL A 64 -13.43 2.12 -0.55
N ARG A 65 -14.66 1.99 -0.97
CA ARG A 65 -15.58 3.14 -1.06
C ARG A 65 -16.98 2.58 -0.85
N GLY A 66 -17.53 2.76 0.35
CA GLY A 66 -18.80 2.15 0.67
C GLY A 66 -18.71 0.65 0.58
N ASP A 67 -19.52 0.05 -0.30
CA ASP A 67 -19.49 -1.39 -0.51
C ASP A 67 -18.51 -1.80 -1.60
N GLU A 68 -17.84 -0.86 -2.21
CA GLU A 68 -16.93 -1.15 -3.31
C GLU A 68 -15.54 -1.46 -2.79
N PHE A 69 -14.83 -2.30 -3.49
CA PHE A 69 -13.48 -2.69 -3.12
C PHE A 69 -12.65 -2.82 -4.38
N THR A 70 -11.40 -2.35 -4.31
CA THR A 70 -10.45 -2.59 -5.37
C THR A 70 -9.07 -2.75 -4.77
N ARG A 71 -8.15 -3.30 -5.54
CA ARG A 71 -6.79 -3.48 -5.07
C ARG A 71 -5.83 -3.04 -6.15
N LEU A 72 -4.87 -2.22 -5.75
CA LEU A 72 -3.80 -1.79 -6.65
C LEU A 72 -2.57 -2.62 -6.32
N TRP A 73 -2.11 -3.40 -7.28
CA TRP A 73 -0.94 -4.25 -7.08
C TRP A 73 0.32 -3.46 -7.37
N PHE A 74 1.34 -3.64 -6.53
CA PHE A 74 2.64 -3.04 -6.77
C PHE A 74 3.41 -3.89 -7.77
N ASP A 75 4.07 -3.23 -8.70
CA ASP A 75 4.85 -3.92 -9.70
C ASP A 75 6.15 -3.14 -9.89
N PRO A 76 7.24 -3.60 -9.30
CA PRO A 76 7.35 -4.84 -8.53
C PRO A 76 6.84 -4.68 -7.11
N PRO A 77 6.67 -5.76 -6.37
CA PRO A 77 6.29 -5.65 -4.96
C PRO A 77 7.37 -4.90 -4.18
N LEU A 78 6.98 -4.36 -3.04
CA LEU A 78 7.92 -3.63 -2.21
C LEU A 78 8.82 -4.59 -1.46
N ALA A 79 10.09 -4.23 -1.37
CA ALA A 79 11.07 -5.07 -0.68
C ALA A 79 11.09 -4.81 0.81
N SER A 80 10.75 -3.61 1.23
CA SER A 80 10.78 -3.26 2.66
C SER A 80 9.84 -2.12 2.95
N VAL A 81 9.59 -1.87 4.24
CA VAL A 81 8.72 -0.77 4.65
C VAL A 81 9.32 0.57 4.24
N ALA A 82 10.62 0.66 4.10
CA ALA A 82 11.25 1.91 3.67
C ALA A 82 10.87 2.28 2.25
N ASP A 83 10.39 1.33 1.46
CA ASP A 83 10.02 1.59 0.08
C ASP A 83 8.58 2.10 -0.06
N ILE A 84 7.81 2.11 1.03
CA ILE A 84 6.42 2.52 0.97
C ILE A 84 6.29 3.95 0.49
N ARG A 85 6.99 4.87 1.14
CA ARG A 85 6.83 6.29 0.83
C ARG A 85 7.20 6.62 -0.60
N PRO A 86 8.38 6.22 -1.09
CA PRO A 86 8.72 6.52 -2.49
C PRO A 86 7.72 5.94 -3.48
N ARG A 87 7.21 4.73 -3.20
CA ARG A 87 6.25 4.12 -4.11
C ARG A 87 4.92 4.86 -4.11
N LEU A 88 4.44 5.24 -2.93
CA LEU A 88 3.17 5.96 -2.84
C LEU A 88 3.29 7.34 -3.48
N VAL A 89 4.42 8.01 -3.31
CA VAL A 89 4.64 9.30 -3.96
C VAL A 89 4.63 9.13 -5.48
N ALA A 90 5.31 8.12 -5.98
CA ALA A 90 5.36 7.89 -7.42
C ALA A 90 3.99 7.58 -7.99
N LEU A 91 3.22 6.74 -7.32
CA LEU A 91 1.87 6.41 -7.77
C LEU A 91 0.93 7.59 -7.63
N GLY A 92 1.11 8.40 -6.61
CA GLY A 92 0.24 9.55 -6.38
C GLY A 92 0.47 10.69 -7.35
N LYS A 93 1.61 10.72 -8.02
CA LYS A 93 1.84 11.70 -9.05
C LYS A 93 1.04 11.40 -10.30
N GLY A 94 0.50 10.24 -10.33
CA GLY A 94 -0.33 9.87 -11.41
C GLY A 94 0.43 9.59 -12.62
N SER A 95 -0.22 9.50 -13.63
CA SER A 95 0.37 9.23 -14.67
C SER A 95 0.62 10.29 -15.35
N PRO A 96 1.28 10.29 -15.87
CA PRO A 96 1.60 11.23 -16.43
C PRO A 96 0.99 11.60 -17.42
N ALA A 97 0.71 11.55 -17.39
CA ALA A 97 0.23 11.87 -17.99
C ALA A 97 -0.10 12.20 -17.95
N SER A 98 -0.05 11.91 -17.53
CA SER A 98 -0.48 12.17 -17.45
C SER A 98 -0.47 12.77 -17.69
#